data_887d22c987697368422b3a5609fd285b
#
_entry.id   887d22c987697368422b3a5609fd285b
#
_cell.length_a   1.000
_cell.length_b   1.000
_cell.length_c   1.000
_cell.angle_alpha   90.00
_cell.angle_beta   90.00
_cell.angle_gamma   90.00
#
_symmetry.space_group_name_H-M   'P 1'
#
loop_
_entity.id
_entity.type
_entity.pdbx_description
1 polymer ?
#
loop_
_entity_poly.entity_id
_entity_poly.type
_entity_poly.pdbx_seq_one_letter_code
_entity_poly.pdbx_strand_id
1 'polypeptide(L)'
;MNDKDSSAICFSHVGQRLNYEDNFFVNGIYLTADSQKQMLDQCCHSVKEPELSRVRLFAISDGMGGHNAGEVASLICAEKLSLAQKEIQHYTSLDEAVTYLQTVIAEINNAVCEQSRKNSDLKGMGATLVLFVLCGMNCAVLNIGDSRAYHYNNGSLVQITKDHTEGQRMLDLGLLTRKELSGFPARKNLNRYIGYYQNGYVLQADEYYPTLESGLIVLCSDGIYDFLSDNRIAEILSSEKNLEIAGMQLIDEAIVSHKADNATVMLIPLGR
;
A
#
# COMPACT_ATOMS: atom_id res chain seq x y z
N MET A 1 22.07 7.96 -19.10
CA MET A 1 20.85 8.32 -18.35
C MET A 1 21.33 8.84 -17.00
N ASN A 2 20.93 10.04 -16.61
CA ASN A 2 21.40 10.64 -15.35
C ASN A 2 20.80 9.85 -14.18
N ASP A 3 21.61 9.55 -13.15
CA ASP A 3 21.20 8.88 -11.90
C ASP A 3 20.03 9.52 -11.11
N LYS A 4 19.47 10.61 -11.63
CA LYS A 4 18.35 11.33 -11.00
C LYS A 4 16.95 10.75 -11.28
N ASP A 5 16.81 9.82 -12.23
CA ASP A 5 15.50 9.29 -12.65
C ASP A 5 15.13 7.93 -12.00
N SER A 6 15.93 7.44 -11.05
CA SER A 6 15.74 6.10 -10.46
C SER A 6 15.09 6.13 -9.06
N SER A 7 14.67 7.30 -8.57
CA SER A 7 14.07 7.41 -7.25
C SER A 7 12.57 7.10 -7.27
N ALA A 8 12.09 6.35 -6.30
CA ALA A 8 10.66 6.15 -6.10
C ALA A 8 9.98 7.48 -5.76
N ILE A 9 8.74 7.61 -6.20
CA ILE A 9 7.89 8.76 -5.88
C ILE A 9 6.50 8.28 -5.43
N CYS A 10 5.99 8.91 -4.39
CA CYS A 10 4.66 8.66 -3.84
C CYS A 10 3.81 9.91 -3.93
N PHE A 11 2.55 9.74 -4.31
CA PHE A 11 1.52 10.78 -4.28
C PHE A 11 0.35 10.30 -3.43
N SER A 12 -0.23 11.26 -2.70
CA SER A 12 -1.36 10.98 -1.83
C SER A 12 -2.32 12.15 -1.80
N HIS A 13 -3.63 11.89 -1.81
CA HIS A 13 -4.68 12.90 -1.86
C HIS A 13 -5.88 12.48 -0.99
N VAL A 14 -6.50 13.44 -0.30
CA VAL A 14 -7.63 13.18 0.62
C VAL A 14 -8.91 12.76 -0.11
N GLY A 15 -9.01 13.01 -1.44
CA GLY A 15 -10.23 12.77 -2.21
C GLY A 15 -11.38 13.66 -1.77
N GLN A 16 -12.55 13.07 -1.56
CA GLN A 16 -13.77 13.73 -1.09
C GLN A 16 -14.11 13.36 0.37
N ARG A 17 -13.15 12.76 1.08
CA ARG A 17 -13.33 12.34 2.47
C ARG A 17 -13.11 13.49 3.44
N LEU A 18 -13.74 13.40 4.62
CA LEU A 18 -13.53 14.33 5.73
C LEU A 18 -12.30 13.98 6.56
N ASN A 19 -11.88 12.72 6.51
CA ASN A 19 -10.72 12.20 7.21
C ASN A 19 -9.71 11.68 6.20
N TYR A 20 -8.44 11.72 6.57
CA TYR A 20 -7.37 11.14 5.80
C TYR A 20 -6.83 9.91 6.53
N GLU A 21 -7.12 8.72 6.03
CA GLU A 21 -6.85 7.44 6.68
C GLU A 21 -5.71 6.66 6.01
N ASP A 22 -5.31 7.01 4.77
CA ASP A 22 -4.14 6.43 4.13
C ASP A 22 -2.83 6.86 4.79
N ASN A 23 -1.82 6.02 4.71
CA ASN A 23 -0.43 6.36 4.96
C ASN A 23 0.48 5.63 3.98
N PHE A 24 1.68 6.16 3.81
CA PHE A 24 2.71 5.53 2.99
C PHE A 24 4.03 5.44 3.76
N PHE A 25 4.93 4.61 3.27
CA PHE A 25 6.30 4.52 3.74
C PHE A 25 7.25 4.47 2.54
N VAL A 26 8.11 5.49 2.41
CA VAL A 26 9.10 5.61 1.33
C VAL A 26 10.48 5.64 1.94
N ASN A 27 11.07 4.47 2.15
CA ASN A 27 12.43 4.28 2.66
C ASN A 27 12.77 5.21 3.86
N GLY A 28 11.89 5.28 4.85
CA GLY A 28 12.07 6.08 6.08
C GLY A 28 11.19 7.33 6.19
N ILE A 29 10.55 7.75 5.08
CA ILE A 29 9.61 8.88 5.09
C ILE A 29 8.16 8.36 5.11
N TYR A 30 7.33 8.95 5.95
CA TYR A 30 5.91 8.64 6.09
C TYR A 30 5.15 9.87 6.61
N LEU A 31 3.82 9.84 6.58
CA LEU A 31 2.99 10.89 7.17
C LEU A 31 2.90 10.69 8.69
N THR A 32 3.37 11.67 9.44
CA THR A 32 3.17 11.75 10.89
C THR A 32 1.72 12.15 11.20
N ALA A 33 1.30 12.02 12.47
CA ALA A 33 -0.04 12.46 12.89
C ALA A 33 -0.35 13.93 12.52
N ASP A 34 0.65 14.81 12.63
CA ASP A 34 0.48 16.21 12.25
C ASP A 34 0.40 16.39 10.72
N SER A 35 1.19 15.61 9.95
CA SER A 35 1.13 15.64 8.49
C SER A 35 -0.19 15.09 7.97
N GLN A 36 -0.74 14.03 8.56
CA GLN A 36 -2.07 13.50 8.20
C GLN A 36 -3.17 14.56 8.41
N LYS A 37 -3.11 15.32 9.50
CA LYS A 37 -4.04 16.44 9.72
C LYS A 37 -3.89 17.54 8.68
N GLN A 38 -2.66 17.86 8.28
CA GLN A 38 -2.39 18.87 7.24
C GLN A 38 -2.90 18.43 5.86
N MET A 39 -3.02 17.13 5.59
CA MET A 39 -3.60 16.62 4.34
C MET A 39 -5.02 17.11 4.10
N LEU A 40 -5.80 17.38 5.16
CA LEU A 40 -7.16 17.90 5.03
C LEU A 40 -7.18 19.35 4.50
N ASP A 41 -6.11 20.10 4.74
CA ASP A 41 -5.97 21.49 4.27
C ASP A 41 -5.30 21.59 2.89
N GLN A 42 -4.32 20.73 2.63
CA GLN A 42 -3.49 20.77 1.42
C GLN A 42 -3.99 19.87 0.29
N CYS A 43 -4.80 18.89 0.62
CA CYS A 43 -5.41 17.91 -0.29
C CYS A 43 -4.44 16.98 -1.03
N CYS A 44 -3.19 17.34 -1.24
CA CYS A 44 -2.20 16.53 -1.96
C CYS A 44 -0.83 16.59 -1.28
N HIS A 45 -0.17 15.46 -1.23
CA HIS A 45 1.21 15.32 -0.76
C HIS A 45 2.01 14.48 -1.74
N SER A 46 3.24 14.91 -2.03
CA SER A 46 4.18 14.14 -2.84
C SER A 46 5.51 14.00 -2.14
N VAL A 47 6.09 12.81 -2.21
CA VAL A 47 7.37 12.48 -1.58
C VAL A 47 8.23 11.71 -2.55
N LYS A 48 9.48 12.15 -2.71
CA LYS A 48 10.54 11.38 -3.38
C LYS A 48 11.32 10.58 -2.36
N GLU A 49 11.82 9.43 -2.81
CA GLU A 49 12.71 8.60 -2.02
C GLU A 49 13.94 9.38 -1.56
N PRO A 50 14.32 9.26 -0.26
CA PRO A 50 15.55 9.82 0.26
C PRO A 50 16.78 9.03 -0.21
N GLU A 51 17.90 9.14 0.48
CA GLU A 51 19.11 8.40 0.17
C GLU A 51 18.88 6.88 0.08
N LEU A 52 19.62 6.23 -0.85
CA LEU A 52 19.51 4.80 -1.08
C LEU A 52 20.07 4.01 0.11
N SER A 53 19.24 3.11 0.63
CA SER A 53 19.62 2.13 1.65
C SER A 53 19.93 0.78 1.00
N ARG A 54 20.63 -0.10 1.73
CA ARG A 54 20.91 -1.47 1.26
C ARG A 54 19.64 -2.28 1.05
N VAL A 55 18.76 -2.24 2.05
CA VAL A 55 17.40 -2.79 1.95
C VAL A 55 16.45 -1.62 1.94
N ARG A 56 15.66 -1.52 0.90
CA ARG A 56 14.71 -0.43 0.66
C ARG A 56 13.30 -0.92 0.90
N LEU A 57 12.53 -0.19 1.69
CA LEU A 57 11.15 -0.51 2.03
C LEU A 57 10.21 0.56 1.47
N PHE A 58 9.15 0.10 0.82
CA PHE A 58 8.10 0.93 0.26
C PHE A 58 6.75 0.32 0.62
N ALA A 59 5.89 1.07 1.26
CA ALA A 59 4.58 0.55 1.65
C ALA A 59 3.46 1.57 1.49
N ILE A 60 2.25 1.05 1.29
CA ILE A 60 1.01 1.78 1.43
C ILE A 60 0.15 1.04 2.45
N SER A 61 -0.49 1.80 3.31
CA SER A 61 -1.42 1.33 4.33
C SER A 61 -2.68 2.18 4.26
N ASP A 62 -3.79 1.57 3.91
CA ASP A 62 -5.11 2.17 3.86
C ASP A 62 -5.82 1.86 5.18
N GLY A 63 -6.14 2.91 5.93
CA GLY A 63 -6.74 2.80 7.24
C GLY A 63 -8.25 2.66 7.16
N MET A 64 -8.81 1.78 7.95
CA MET A 64 -10.25 1.58 8.05
C MET A 64 -10.74 1.65 9.49
N GLY A 65 -11.94 2.19 9.68
CA GLY A 65 -12.59 2.28 10.99
C GLY A 65 -13.66 3.38 11.00
N GLY A 66 -14.50 3.39 12.05
CA GLY A 66 -15.43 4.50 12.27
C GLY A 66 -14.74 5.65 13.01
N HIS A 67 -15.10 6.90 12.71
CA HIS A 67 -14.68 8.11 13.47
C HIS A 67 -13.16 8.19 13.78
N ASN A 68 -12.32 8.54 12.83
CA ASN A 68 -10.88 8.81 13.04
C ASN A 68 -10.05 7.62 13.53
N ALA A 69 -10.49 6.40 13.30
CA ALA A 69 -9.79 5.22 13.78
C ALA A 69 -8.82 4.65 12.74
N GLY A 70 -9.11 4.80 11.45
CA GLY A 70 -8.30 4.30 10.33
C GLY A 70 -6.93 4.98 10.26
N GLU A 71 -6.88 6.31 10.43
CA GLU A 71 -5.64 7.08 10.42
C GLU A 71 -4.65 6.64 11.51
N VAL A 72 -5.17 6.21 12.68
CA VAL A 72 -4.31 5.70 13.76
C VAL A 72 -3.72 4.34 13.38
N ALA A 73 -4.50 3.48 12.75
CA ALA A 73 -4.03 2.16 12.35
C ALA A 73 -2.96 2.24 11.25
N SER A 74 -3.17 3.05 10.21
CA SER A 74 -2.19 3.26 9.14
C SER A 74 -0.92 3.97 9.64
N LEU A 75 -1.05 4.90 10.58
CA LEU A 75 0.09 5.55 11.22
C LEU A 75 0.94 4.55 12.01
N ILE A 76 0.33 3.65 12.80
CA ILE A 76 1.05 2.61 13.54
C ILE A 76 1.85 1.72 12.56
N CYS A 77 1.27 1.38 11.39
CA CYS A 77 1.98 0.63 10.35
C CYS A 77 3.25 1.37 9.92
N ALA A 78 3.14 2.65 9.57
CA ALA A 78 4.26 3.47 9.10
C ALA A 78 5.34 3.68 10.17
N GLU A 79 4.95 3.97 11.43
CA GLU A 79 5.87 4.16 12.55
C GLU A 79 6.69 2.89 12.84
N LYS A 80 6.03 1.73 12.85
CA LYS A 80 6.71 0.43 13.06
C LYS A 80 7.65 0.10 11.91
N LEU A 81 7.28 0.37 10.66
CA LEU A 81 8.16 0.23 9.51
C LEU A 81 9.37 1.17 9.60
N SER A 82 9.20 2.38 10.14
CA SER A 82 10.30 3.32 10.36
C SER A 82 11.32 2.80 11.37
N LEU A 83 10.88 2.11 12.40
CA LEU A 83 11.79 1.43 13.34
C LEU A 83 12.48 0.25 12.65
N ALA A 84 11.73 -0.55 11.92
CA ALA A 84 12.24 -1.72 11.20
C ALA A 84 13.26 -1.32 10.11
N GLN A 85 13.13 -0.16 9.47
CA GLN A 85 14.05 0.32 8.43
C GLN A 85 15.50 0.43 8.92
N LYS A 86 15.72 0.70 10.18
CA LYS A 86 17.07 0.78 10.77
C LYS A 86 17.65 -0.62 10.99
N GLU A 87 16.86 -1.51 11.56
CA GLU A 87 17.29 -2.87 11.88
C GLU A 87 17.49 -3.73 10.63
N ILE A 88 16.64 -3.55 9.63
CA ILE A 88 16.66 -4.38 8.40
C ILE A 88 17.95 -4.21 7.61
N GLN A 89 18.69 -3.12 7.81
CA GLN A 89 19.97 -2.90 7.14
C GLN A 89 21.08 -3.90 7.57
N HIS A 90 20.87 -4.59 8.68
CA HIS A 90 21.80 -5.64 9.15
C HIS A 90 21.63 -6.97 8.38
N TYR A 91 20.48 -7.19 7.74
CA TYR A 91 20.24 -8.43 6.98
C TYR A 91 20.92 -8.39 5.61
N THR A 92 21.41 -9.53 5.19
CA THR A 92 22.23 -9.64 3.97
C THR A 92 21.51 -10.33 2.81
N SER A 93 20.44 -11.04 3.09
CA SER A 93 19.61 -11.71 2.11
C SER A 93 18.17 -11.22 2.16
N LEU A 94 17.45 -11.40 1.04
CA LEU A 94 16.03 -11.07 0.96
C LEU A 94 15.21 -11.97 1.90
N ASP A 95 15.55 -13.26 2.00
CA ASP A 95 14.82 -14.22 2.82
C ASP A 95 14.90 -13.87 4.32
N GLU A 96 16.08 -13.47 4.81
CA GLU A 96 16.25 -12.96 6.17
C GLU A 96 15.44 -11.70 6.41
N ALA A 97 15.49 -10.76 5.46
CA ALA A 97 14.72 -9.51 5.53
C ALA A 97 13.21 -9.77 5.56
N VAL A 98 12.69 -10.67 4.73
CA VAL A 98 11.29 -11.04 4.69
C VAL A 98 10.87 -11.73 5.99
N THR A 99 11.67 -12.67 6.50
CA THR A 99 11.40 -13.34 7.79
C THR A 99 11.31 -12.33 8.94
N TYR A 100 12.22 -11.36 8.98
CA TYR A 100 12.18 -10.28 9.97
C TYR A 100 10.91 -9.42 9.80
N LEU A 101 10.54 -9.06 8.56
CA LEU A 101 9.36 -8.25 8.29
C LEU A 101 8.05 -8.96 8.66
N GLN A 102 7.96 -10.28 8.54
CA GLN A 102 6.81 -11.03 9.06
C GLN A 102 6.67 -10.88 10.58
N THR A 103 7.80 -10.84 11.31
CA THR A 103 7.78 -10.56 12.76
C THR A 103 7.30 -9.13 13.02
N VAL A 104 7.81 -8.15 12.27
CA VAL A 104 7.38 -6.74 12.37
C VAL A 104 5.88 -6.61 12.07
N ILE A 105 5.36 -7.29 11.06
CA ILE A 105 3.93 -7.29 10.72
C ILE A 105 3.07 -7.84 11.86
N ALA A 106 3.50 -8.93 12.50
CA ALA A 106 2.82 -9.46 13.67
C ALA A 106 2.83 -8.47 14.85
N GLU A 107 3.95 -7.74 15.05
CA GLU A 107 4.05 -6.67 16.06
C GLU A 107 3.15 -5.48 15.74
N ILE A 108 3.05 -5.08 14.47
CA ILE A 108 2.14 -4.03 13.99
C ILE A 108 0.69 -4.44 14.33
N ASN A 109 0.28 -5.66 13.96
CA ASN A 109 -1.05 -6.16 14.25
C ASN A 109 -1.37 -6.14 15.75
N ASN A 110 -0.43 -6.60 16.57
CA ASN A 110 -0.59 -6.60 18.03
C ASN A 110 -0.75 -5.17 18.58
N ALA A 111 0.04 -4.20 18.08
CA ALA A 111 -0.04 -2.81 18.50
C ALA A 111 -1.39 -2.18 18.13
N VAL A 112 -1.91 -2.41 16.91
CA VAL A 112 -3.23 -1.96 16.48
C VAL A 112 -4.32 -2.59 17.34
N CYS A 113 -4.29 -3.90 17.56
CA CYS A 113 -5.25 -4.60 18.41
C CYS A 113 -5.22 -4.09 19.87
N GLU A 114 -4.05 -3.77 20.39
CA GLU A 114 -3.89 -3.27 21.76
C GLU A 114 -4.48 -1.85 21.90
N GLN A 115 -4.21 -0.96 20.96
CA GLN A 115 -4.77 0.39 20.94
C GLN A 115 -6.30 0.36 20.78
N SER A 116 -6.83 -0.48 19.90
CA SER A 116 -8.27 -0.68 19.71
C SER A 116 -8.97 -1.17 20.98
N ARG A 117 -8.29 -1.94 21.83
CA ARG A 117 -8.83 -2.42 23.11
C ARG A 117 -8.76 -1.39 24.24
N LYS A 118 -7.71 -0.56 24.23
CA LYS A 118 -7.49 0.46 25.28
C LYS A 118 -8.38 1.69 25.14
N ASN A 119 -8.77 2.01 23.90
CA ASN A 119 -9.56 3.21 23.60
C ASN A 119 -10.85 2.82 22.85
N SER A 120 -11.99 3.10 23.46
CA SER A 120 -13.32 2.83 22.87
C SER A 120 -13.53 3.54 21.52
N ASP A 121 -12.94 4.72 21.35
CA ASP A 121 -13.09 5.53 20.13
C ASP A 121 -12.32 4.91 18.93
N LEU A 122 -11.35 4.05 19.24
CA LEU A 122 -10.55 3.31 18.25
C LEU A 122 -11.05 1.86 18.05
N LYS A 123 -12.20 1.52 18.59
CA LYS A 123 -12.75 0.16 18.51
C LYS A 123 -13.02 -0.25 17.07
N GLY A 124 -12.42 -1.36 16.67
CA GLY A 124 -12.58 -1.93 15.32
C GLY A 124 -11.73 -1.25 14.26
N MET A 125 -10.76 -0.41 14.65
CA MET A 125 -9.79 0.12 13.70
C MET A 125 -8.95 -1.00 13.09
N GLY A 126 -8.54 -0.80 11.86
CA GLY A 126 -7.65 -1.69 11.13
C GLY A 126 -7.00 -0.96 9.98
N ALA A 127 -6.15 -1.66 9.27
CA ALA A 127 -5.53 -1.15 8.05
C ALA A 127 -5.15 -2.28 7.10
N THR A 128 -5.00 -1.94 5.83
CA THR A 128 -4.27 -2.76 4.86
C THR A 128 -2.77 -2.55 5.03
N LEU A 129 -1.98 -3.39 4.42
CA LEU A 129 -0.55 -3.18 4.24
C LEU A 129 -0.09 -3.89 2.96
N VAL A 130 0.36 -3.14 1.97
CA VAL A 130 1.14 -3.64 0.85
C VAL A 130 2.57 -3.09 0.99
N LEU A 131 3.55 -4.00 1.11
CA LEU A 131 4.94 -3.67 1.37
C LEU A 131 5.83 -4.28 0.29
N PHE A 132 6.52 -3.45 -0.48
CA PHE A 132 7.56 -3.86 -1.42
C PHE A 132 8.93 -3.72 -0.76
N VAL A 133 9.70 -4.78 -0.85
CA VAL A 133 11.06 -4.91 -0.29
C VAL A 133 12.04 -5.08 -1.42
N LEU A 134 13.07 -4.25 -1.47
CA LEU A 134 14.14 -4.37 -2.45
C LEU A 134 15.47 -4.56 -1.71
N CYS A 135 16.14 -5.69 -1.96
CA CYS A 135 17.45 -6.04 -1.41
C CYS A 135 18.42 -6.36 -2.56
N GLY A 136 19.22 -5.37 -2.96
CA GLY A 136 20.04 -5.46 -4.16
C GLY A 136 19.20 -5.65 -5.42
N MET A 137 19.38 -6.79 -6.12
CA MET A 137 18.59 -7.15 -7.32
C MET A 137 17.37 -8.01 -6.99
N ASN A 138 17.23 -8.45 -5.74
CA ASN A 138 16.13 -9.32 -5.32
C ASN A 138 15.03 -8.48 -4.66
N CYS A 139 13.78 -8.88 -4.89
CA CYS A 139 12.65 -8.18 -4.29
C CYS A 139 11.55 -9.16 -3.83
N ALA A 140 10.74 -8.67 -2.91
CA ALA A 140 9.54 -9.34 -2.47
C ALA A 140 8.41 -8.33 -2.26
N VAL A 141 7.17 -8.82 -2.34
CA VAL A 141 5.97 -8.07 -1.91
C VAL A 141 5.31 -8.85 -0.79
N LEU A 142 5.01 -8.17 0.32
CA LEU A 142 4.22 -8.70 1.41
C LEU A 142 2.87 -7.98 1.42
N ASN A 143 1.76 -8.73 1.50
CA ASN A 143 0.43 -8.14 1.41
C ASN A 143 -0.52 -8.62 2.49
N ILE A 144 -1.26 -7.66 3.07
CA ILE A 144 -2.43 -7.86 3.92
C ILE A 144 -3.49 -6.83 3.54
N GLY A 145 -4.68 -7.28 3.19
CA GLY A 145 -5.77 -6.40 2.74
C GLY A 145 -5.90 -6.40 1.23
N ASP A 146 -6.42 -5.31 0.69
CA ASP A 146 -6.72 -5.12 -0.72
C ASP A 146 -5.97 -3.94 -1.37
N SER A 147 -5.10 -3.24 -0.64
CA SER A 147 -4.09 -2.40 -1.30
C SER A 147 -3.22 -3.27 -2.19
N ARG A 148 -2.88 -2.77 -3.38
CA ARG A 148 -2.32 -3.60 -4.44
C ARG A 148 -0.89 -3.22 -4.81
N ALA A 149 -0.13 -4.23 -5.23
CA ALA A 149 1.12 -4.08 -5.95
C ALA A 149 0.96 -4.59 -7.38
N TYR A 150 1.44 -3.80 -8.34
CA TYR A 150 1.50 -4.17 -9.75
C TYR A 150 2.93 -4.08 -10.27
N HIS A 151 3.22 -4.86 -11.30
CA HIS A 151 4.37 -4.68 -12.16
C HIS A 151 3.92 -4.12 -13.50
N TYR A 152 4.45 -2.95 -13.84
CA TYR A 152 4.27 -2.34 -15.16
C TYR A 152 5.56 -2.49 -15.98
N ASN A 153 5.45 -3.06 -17.17
CA ASN A 153 6.55 -3.17 -18.13
C ASN A 153 6.03 -3.18 -19.56
N ASN A 154 6.61 -2.35 -20.42
CA ASN A 154 6.32 -2.26 -21.86
C ASN A 154 4.83 -2.19 -22.20
N GLY A 155 4.07 -1.35 -21.48
CA GLY A 155 2.64 -1.13 -21.70
C GLY A 155 1.72 -2.17 -21.04
N SER A 156 2.28 -3.18 -20.38
CA SER A 156 1.54 -4.20 -19.63
C SER A 156 1.58 -3.91 -18.15
N LEU A 157 0.41 -3.89 -17.49
CA LEU A 157 0.25 -3.80 -16.04
C LEU A 157 -0.26 -5.14 -15.51
N VAL A 158 0.48 -5.77 -14.62
CA VAL A 158 0.14 -7.08 -14.05
C VAL A 158 0.06 -6.96 -12.53
N GLN A 159 -1.09 -7.28 -11.95
CA GLN A 159 -1.25 -7.32 -10.49
C GLN A 159 -0.41 -8.47 -9.91
N ILE A 160 0.45 -8.14 -8.92
CA ILE A 160 1.28 -9.11 -8.20
C ILE A 160 0.51 -9.69 -7.02
N THR A 161 -0.14 -8.83 -6.25
CA THR A 161 -0.87 -9.19 -5.03
C THR A 161 -2.25 -9.75 -5.33
N LYS A 162 -2.81 -10.44 -4.36
CA LYS A 162 -4.19 -10.91 -4.38
C LYS A 162 -4.96 -10.26 -3.23
N ASP A 163 -6.13 -9.70 -3.54
CA ASP A 163 -6.92 -8.97 -2.56
C ASP A 163 -7.47 -9.90 -1.47
N HIS A 164 -7.37 -9.50 -0.23
CA HIS A 164 -7.99 -10.22 0.89
C HIS A 164 -9.41 -9.74 1.15
N THR A 165 -10.28 -9.99 0.18
CA THR A 165 -11.69 -9.62 0.23
C THR A 165 -12.61 -10.84 0.08
N GLU A 166 -13.85 -10.70 0.54
CA GLU A 166 -14.87 -11.73 0.32
C GLU A 166 -15.14 -11.96 -1.16
N GLY A 167 -15.07 -10.90 -1.97
CA GLY A 167 -15.21 -11.02 -3.42
C GLY A 167 -14.14 -11.92 -4.04
N GLN A 168 -12.87 -11.68 -3.70
CA GLN A 168 -11.76 -12.50 -4.18
C GLN A 168 -11.89 -13.94 -3.68
N ARG A 169 -12.27 -14.13 -2.41
CA ARG A 169 -12.51 -15.46 -1.86
C ARG A 169 -13.59 -16.24 -2.62
N MET A 170 -14.69 -15.58 -3.03
CA MET A 170 -15.74 -16.21 -3.83
C MET A 170 -15.27 -16.59 -5.23
N LEU A 171 -14.41 -15.76 -5.85
CA LEU A 171 -13.77 -16.10 -7.13
C LEU A 171 -12.86 -17.33 -7.01
N ASP A 172 -12.04 -17.39 -5.96
CA ASP A 172 -11.09 -18.48 -5.72
C ASP A 172 -11.79 -19.83 -5.48
N LEU A 173 -12.93 -19.79 -4.82
CA LEU A 173 -13.75 -20.98 -4.57
C LEU A 173 -14.58 -21.37 -5.81
N GLY A 174 -14.54 -20.59 -6.89
CA GLY A 174 -15.36 -20.81 -8.08
C GLY A 174 -16.87 -20.60 -7.84
N LEU A 175 -17.25 -19.90 -6.76
CA LEU A 175 -18.64 -19.62 -6.38
C LEU A 175 -19.21 -18.41 -7.14
N LEU A 176 -18.35 -17.53 -7.63
CA LEU A 176 -18.68 -16.40 -8.48
C LEU A 176 -17.73 -16.33 -9.67
N THR A 177 -18.23 -15.87 -10.80
CA THR A 177 -17.42 -15.43 -11.93
C THR A 177 -17.06 -13.95 -11.78
N ARG A 178 -16.01 -13.49 -12.50
CA ARG A 178 -15.66 -12.05 -12.53
C ARG A 178 -16.83 -11.15 -12.94
N LYS A 179 -17.74 -11.64 -13.80
CA LYS A 179 -18.93 -10.91 -14.23
C LYS A 179 -19.95 -10.74 -13.11
N GLU A 180 -20.13 -11.78 -12.28
CA GLU A 180 -21.09 -11.77 -11.16
C GLU A 180 -20.56 -11.00 -9.95
N LEU A 181 -19.23 -10.86 -9.83
CA LEU A 181 -18.59 -10.15 -8.74
C LEU A 181 -19.09 -8.70 -8.59
N SER A 182 -19.35 -8.00 -9.70
CA SER A 182 -19.84 -6.61 -9.66
C SER A 182 -21.18 -6.45 -8.94
N GLY A 183 -22.01 -7.49 -8.95
CA GLY A 183 -23.29 -7.53 -8.24
C GLY A 183 -23.22 -8.07 -6.81
N PHE A 184 -22.06 -8.52 -6.34
CA PHE A 184 -21.91 -9.08 -5.00
C PHE A 184 -21.73 -7.96 -3.96
N PRO A 185 -22.68 -7.76 -3.02
CA PRO A 185 -22.65 -6.61 -2.10
C PRO A 185 -21.41 -6.60 -1.18
N ALA A 186 -20.96 -7.78 -0.73
CA ALA A 186 -19.82 -7.92 0.17
C ALA A 186 -18.46 -8.02 -0.55
N ARG A 187 -18.39 -7.73 -1.85
CA ARG A 187 -17.18 -7.96 -2.66
C ARG A 187 -15.92 -7.25 -2.14
N LYS A 188 -16.09 -6.12 -1.45
CA LYS A 188 -15.01 -5.33 -0.87
C LYS A 188 -14.79 -5.57 0.63
N ASN A 189 -15.61 -6.41 1.26
CA ASN A 189 -15.41 -6.68 2.68
C ASN A 189 -14.08 -7.40 2.88
N LEU A 190 -13.19 -6.77 3.64
CA LEU A 190 -11.90 -7.38 4.00
C LEU A 190 -12.12 -8.60 4.89
N ASN A 191 -11.45 -9.68 4.57
CA ASN A 191 -11.41 -10.90 5.37
C ASN A 191 -10.06 -11.13 6.06
N ARG A 192 -9.04 -10.31 5.73
CA ARG A 192 -7.75 -10.26 6.40
C ARG A 192 -7.18 -8.84 6.34
N TYR A 193 -6.81 -8.28 7.50
CA TYR A 193 -6.34 -6.91 7.67
C TYR A 193 -5.50 -6.77 8.95
N ILE A 194 -4.70 -5.73 9.06
CA ILE A 194 -4.01 -5.32 10.28
C ILE A 194 -5.05 -4.86 11.31
N GLY A 195 -4.96 -5.35 12.55
CA GLY A 195 -5.99 -5.14 13.57
C GLY A 195 -6.95 -6.32 13.70
N TYR A 196 -6.78 -7.35 12.87
CA TYR A 196 -7.54 -8.60 12.99
C TYR A 196 -7.08 -9.37 14.23
N TYR A 197 -8.01 -9.62 15.13
CA TYR A 197 -7.75 -10.37 16.35
C TYR A 197 -8.50 -11.70 16.35
N GLN A 198 -7.75 -12.78 16.49
CA GLN A 198 -8.29 -14.10 16.81
C GLN A 198 -7.33 -14.78 17.78
N ASN A 199 -7.88 -15.37 18.87
CA ASN A 199 -7.06 -16.00 19.90
C ASN A 199 -6.20 -17.14 19.32
N GLY A 200 -4.90 -17.07 19.59
CA GLY A 200 -3.92 -18.04 19.10
C GLY A 200 -3.51 -17.88 17.62
N TYR A 201 -4.02 -16.87 16.93
CA TYR A 201 -3.65 -16.57 15.55
C TYR A 201 -2.56 -15.49 15.48
N VAL A 202 -1.50 -15.77 14.73
CA VAL A 202 -0.46 -14.80 14.41
C VAL A 202 -0.68 -14.35 12.96
N LEU A 203 -0.95 -13.07 12.76
CA LEU A 203 -1.15 -12.52 11.43
C LEU A 203 0.16 -12.58 10.65
N GLN A 204 0.10 -13.13 9.45
CA GLN A 204 1.20 -13.16 8.48
C GLN A 204 0.72 -12.56 7.16
N ALA A 205 1.61 -11.86 6.49
CA ALA A 205 1.37 -11.38 5.13
C ALA A 205 1.52 -12.52 4.11
N ASP A 206 0.79 -12.42 3.01
CA ASP A 206 1.10 -13.20 1.81
C ASP A 206 2.40 -12.69 1.21
N GLU A 207 3.23 -13.60 0.74
CA GLU A 207 4.54 -13.32 0.18
C GLU A 207 4.55 -13.60 -1.32
N TYR A 208 5.07 -12.66 -2.09
CA TYR A 208 5.26 -12.78 -3.52
C TYR A 208 6.71 -12.46 -3.85
N TYR A 209 7.35 -13.31 -4.65
CA TYR A 209 8.75 -13.18 -5.08
C TYR A 209 8.82 -13.02 -6.60
N PRO A 210 8.44 -11.85 -7.13
CA PRO A 210 8.45 -11.65 -8.57
C PRO A 210 9.89 -11.57 -9.09
N THR A 211 10.15 -12.25 -10.21
CA THR A 211 11.41 -12.07 -10.93
C THR A 211 11.28 -10.86 -11.83
N LEU A 212 11.87 -9.74 -11.43
CA LEU A 212 11.76 -8.47 -12.11
C LEU A 212 13.12 -8.01 -12.62
N GLU A 213 13.26 -7.88 -13.94
CA GLU A 213 14.50 -7.40 -14.56
C GLU A 213 14.48 -5.88 -14.83
N SER A 214 13.30 -5.33 -15.08
CA SER A 214 13.09 -3.92 -15.41
C SER A 214 11.62 -3.53 -15.30
N GLY A 215 11.34 -2.24 -15.42
CA GLY A 215 9.98 -1.71 -15.39
C GLY A 215 9.71 -0.88 -14.15
N LEU A 216 8.48 -0.90 -13.69
CA LEU A 216 7.99 -0.08 -12.60
C LEU A 216 7.15 -0.94 -11.66
N ILE A 217 7.40 -0.86 -10.37
CA ILE A 217 6.44 -1.31 -9.36
C ILE A 217 5.48 -0.16 -9.07
N VAL A 218 4.20 -0.48 -9.09
CA VAL A 218 3.13 0.43 -8.69
C VAL A 218 2.46 -0.12 -7.46
N LEU A 219 2.53 0.60 -6.34
CA LEU A 219 1.71 0.32 -5.16
C LEU A 219 0.56 1.32 -5.13
N CYS A 220 -0.63 0.89 -4.73
CA CYS A 220 -1.75 1.81 -4.56
C CYS A 220 -2.79 1.31 -3.54
N SER A 221 -3.50 2.27 -2.91
CA SER A 221 -4.73 2.02 -2.17
C SER A 221 -5.92 1.86 -3.13
N ASP A 222 -7.07 1.46 -2.60
CA ASP A 222 -8.29 1.25 -3.39
C ASP A 222 -8.83 2.53 -4.03
N GLY A 223 -8.53 3.70 -3.44
CA GLY A 223 -8.86 5.00 -4.03
C GLY A 223 -8.29 5.26 -5.43
N ILE A 224 -7.34 4.44 -5.89
CA ILE A 224 -6.85 4.47 -7.27
C ILE A 224 -7.61 3.47 -8.14
N TYR A 225 -7.55 2.17 -7.85
CA TYR A 225 -8.06 1.11 -8.74
C TYR A 225 -9.59 0.96 -8.73
N ASP A 226 -10.28 1.57 -7.78
CA ASP A 226 -11.73 1.65 -7.79
C ASP A 226 -12.28 2.65 -8.82
N PHE A 227 -11.46 3.64 -9.16
CA PHE A 227 -11.82 4.71 -10.08
C PHE A 227 -11.11 4.61 -11.43
N LEU A 228 -9.94 3.96 -11.47
CA LEU A 228 -9.17 3.73 -12.68
C LEU A 228 -9.07 2.23 -12.98
N SER A 229 -9.43 1.83 -14.19
CA SER A 229 -9.17 0.44 -14.62
C SER A 229 -7.67 0.19 -14.79
N ASP A 230 -7.25 -1.09 -14.67
CA ASP A 230 -5.85 -1.49 -14.92
C ASP A 230 -5.34 -1.03 -16.29
N ASN A 231 -6.22 -1.07 -17.32
CA ASN A 231 -5.89 -0.57 -18.66
C ASN A 231 -5.62 0.94 -18.64
N ARG A 232 -6.44 1.73 -17.90
CA ARG A 232 -6.25 3.17 -17.81
C ARG A 232 -4.96 3.53 -17.08
N ILE A 233 -4.64 2.83 -15.99
CA ILE A 233 -3.36 2.98 -15.29
C ILE A 233 -2.20 2.68 -16.25
N ALA A 234 -2.27 1.58 -17.01
CA ALA A 234 -1.25 1.21 -17.98
C ALA A 234 -1.09 2.26 -19.11
N GLU A 235 -2.19 2.83 -19.61
CA GLU A 235 -2.17 3.90 -20.61
C GLU A 235 -1.45 5.14 -20.10
N ILE A 236 -1.74 5.62 -18.89
CA ILE A 236 -1.09 6.77 -18.28
C ILE A 236 0.42 6.51 -18.17
N LEU A 237 0.82 5.36 -17.61
CA LEU A 237 2.22 4.98 -17.45
C LEU A 237 2.95 4.77 -18.79
N SER A 238 2.23 4.44 -19.85
CA SER A 238 2.77 4.27 -21.20
C SER A 238 2.98 5.61 -21.91
N SER A 239 2.05 6.55 -21.73
CA SER A 239 2.05 7.84 -22.41
C SER A 239 2.99 8.86 -21.77
N GLU A 240 3.24 8.74 -20.47
CA GLU A 240 4.05 9.69 -19.72
C GLU A 240 5.31 9.00 -19.15
N LYS A 241 6.47 9.50 -19.54
CA LYS A 241 7.76 8.99 -19.08
C LYS A 241 8.25 9.64 -17.79
N ASN A 242 7.75 10.82 -17.48
CA ASN A 242 8.05 11.50 -16.23
C ASN A 242 7.14 10.94 -15.12
N LEU A 243 7.73 10.26 -14.15
CA LEU A 243 6.98 9.62 -13.05
C LEU A 243 6.22 10.63 -12.18
N GLU A 244 6.70 11.87 -12.07
CA GLU A 244 5.97 12.92 -11.34
C GLU A 244 4.67 13.28 -12.06
N ILE A 245 4.73 13.47 -13.38
CA ILE A 245 3.54 13.79 -14.17
C ILE A 245 2.59 12.60 -14.22
N ALA A 246 3.11 11.39 -14.41
CA ALA A 246 2.30 10.17 -14.41
C ALA A 246 1.58 9.96 -13.07
N GLY A 247 2.29 10.12 -11.94
CA GLY A 247 1.71 9.99 -10.61
C GLY A 247 0.65 11.05 -10.30
N MET A 248 0.91 12.29 -10.68
CA MET A 248 -0.09 13.38 -10.59
C MET A 248 -1.34 13.07 -11.41
N GLN A 249 -1.17 12.62 -12.65
CA GLN A 249 -2.30 12.27 -13.52
C GLN A 249 -3.12 11.10 -12.97
N LEU A 250 -2.48 10.07 -12.38
CA LEU A 250 -3.18 8.98 -11.71
C LEU A 250 -4.06 9.48 -10.56
N ILE A 251 -3.53 10.37 -9.72
CA ILE A 251 -4.29 10.98 -8.62
C ILE A 251 -5.42 11.86 -9.19
N ASP A 252 -5.12 12.78 -10.10
CA ASP A 252 -6.09 13.73 -10.64
C ASP A 252 -7.29 13.02 -11.26
N GLU A 253 -7.05 11.94 -12.02
CA GLU A 253 -8.15 11.17 -12.63
C GLU A 253 -8.93 10.34 -11.60
N ALA A 254 -8.27 9.79 -10.58
CA ALA A 254 -8.94 9.01 -9.53
C ALA A 254 -9.90 9.86 -8.69
N ILE A 255 -9.52 11.12 -8.41
CA ILE A 255 -10.30 12.00 -7.52
C ILE A 255 -11.39 12.81 -8.22
N VAL A 256 -11.58 12.68 -9.52
CA VAL A 256 -12.65 13.39 -10.27
C VAL A 256 -14.05 13.03 -9.76
N SER A 257 -14.22 11.82 -9.27
CA SER A 257 -15.52 11.37 -8.75
C SER A 257 -15.89 12.09 -7.45
N HIS A 258 -17.16 12.51 -7.34
CA HIS A 258 -17.72 13.04 -6.10
C HIS A 258 -17.77 12.01 -4.95
N LYS A 259 -17.39 10.77 -5.20
CA LYS A 259 -17.26 9.68 -4.23
C LYS A 259 -15.82 9.24 -4.04
N ALA A 260 -14.86 10.02 -4.54
CA ALA A 260 -13.45 9.66 -4.44
C ALA A 260 -13.01 9.44 -3.00
N ASP A 261 -12.29 8.35 -2.77
CA ASP A 261 -11.70 8.01 -1.49
C ASP A 261 -10.36 8.72 -1.27
N ASN A 262 -9.74 8.51 -0.13
CA ASN A 262 -8.32 8.76 0.02
C ASN A 262 -7.60 7.95 -1.07
N ALA A 263 -6.70 8.57 -1.80
CA ALA A 263 -6.04 7.96 -2.95
C ALA A 263 -4.52 8.09 -2.79
N THR A 264 -3.84 6.96 -2.74
CA THR A 264 -2.39 6.91 -2.60
C THR A 264 -1.81 6.01 -3.69
N VAL A 265 -0.80 6.52 -4.41
CA VAL A 265 -0.06 5.77 -5.43
C VAL A 265 1.44 6.00 -5.27
N MET A 266 2.21 4.93 -5.41
CA MET A 266 3.66 4.97 -5.37
C MET A 266 4.23 4.31 -6.62
N LEU A 267 5.14 5.01 -7.29
CA LEU A 267 5.82 4.58 -8.50
C LEU A 267 7.28 4.32 -8.17
N ILE A 268 7.73 3.07 -8.30
CA ILE A 268 9.07 2.63 -7.90
C ILE A 268 9.78 2.07 -9.13
N PRO A 269 10.69 2.83 -9.75
CA PRO A 269 11.42 2.35 -10.91
C PRO A 269 12.37 1.22 -10.52
N LEU A 270 12.34 0.15 -11.31
CA LEU A 270 13.31 -0.94 -11.26
C LEU A 270 14.43 -0.58 -12.23
N GLY A 271 15.45 0.13 -11.71
CA GLY A 271 16.64 0.48 -12.46
C GLY A 271 17.65 -0.67 -12.48
N ARG A 272 18.31 -0.87 -13.62
CA ARG A 272 19.58 -1.58 -13.69
C ARG A 272 20.70 -0.66 -13.18
#